data_897cade196bd40cb21384cc58a64ab7a
#
_entry.id   897cade196bd40cb21384cc58a64ab7a
#
_cell.length_a   1.000
_cell.length_b   1.000
_cell.length_c   1.000
_cell.angle_alpha   90.00
_cell.angle_beta   90.00
_cell.angle_gamma   90.00
#
_symmetry.space_group_name_H-M   'P 1'
#
loop_
_entity.id
_entity.type
_entity.pdbx_description
1 polymer ?
#
loop_
_entity_poly.entity_id
_entity_poly.type
_entity_poly.pdbx_seq_one_letter_code
_entity_poly.pdbx_strand_id
1 'polypeptide(L)'
;MKRLSIPQIVMMHSALIKETGGLDGIRDENLLDSAVNAPFQTFGGEYVYKTLEAKAARLGYSLVKNHPFVDGNKRIGMLAMLVFLEINGIELTCSEQDIIENLIG
;
A
#
# COMPACT_ATOMS: atom_id res chain seq x y z
N MET A 1 -15.54 -4.28 5.94
CA MET A 1 -14.11 -4.09 5.62
C MET A 1 -13.91 -2.73 4.97
N LYS A 2 -12.90 -2.02 5.40
CA LYS A 2 -12.54 -0.71 4.84
C LYS A 2 -11.40 -0.88 3.84
N ARG A 3 -11.48 -0.17 2.70
CA ARG A 3 -10.46 -0.22 1.64
C ARG A 3 -9.74 1.12 1.56
N LEU A 4 -8.49 1.09 1.11
CA LEU A 4 -7.76 2.29 0.74
C LEU A 4 -8.09 2.63 -0.71
N SER A 5 -8.49 3.86 -0.97
CA SER A 5 -8.73 4.34 -2.34
C SER A 5 -7.43 4.76 -3.02
N ILE A 6 -7.46 4.85 -4.34
CA ILE A 6 -6.31 5.35 -5.11
C ILE A 6 -5.91 6.77 -4.65
N PRO A 7 -6.83 7.74 -4.50
CA PRO A 7 -6.45 9.06 -3.98
C PRO A 7 -5.80 9.02 -2.59
N GLN A 8 -6.26 8.13 -1.70
CA GLN A 8 -5.65 7.97 -0.38
C GLN A 8 -4.21 7.46 -0.49
N ILE A 9 -3.96 6.46 -1.33
CA ILE A 9 -2.62 5.92 -1.53
C ILE A 9 -1.70 6.95 -2.17
N VAL A 10 -2.19 7.72 -3.14
CA VAL A 10 -1.42 8.81 -3.76
C VAL A 10 -1.03 9.85 -2.72
N MET A 11 -1.98 10.25 -1.85
CA MET A 11 -1.72 11.22 -0.78
C MET A 11 -0.70 10.67 0.23
N MET A 12 -0.83 9.41 0.60
CA MET A 12 0.12 8.74 1.49
C MET A 12 1.53 8.69 0.88
N HIS A 13 1.62 8.39 -0.40
CA HIS A 13 2.89 8.37 -1.12
C HIS A 13 3.55 9.75 -1.15
N SER A 14 2.81 10.80 -1.49
CA SER A 14 3.34 12.16 -1.50
C SER A 14 3.84 12.60 -0.12
N ALA A 15 3.09 12.28 0.94
CA ALA A 15 3.50 12.56 2.31
C ALA A 15 4.76 11.79 2.69
N LEU A 16 4.85 10.53 2.29
CA LEU A 16 6.01 9.67 2.54
C LEU A 16 7.28 10.21 1.86
N ILE A 17 7.17 10.61 0.60
CA ILE A 17 8.29 11.18 -0.15
C ILE A 17 8.76 12.49 0.49
N LYS A 18 7.84 13.33 0.95
CA LYS A 18 8.17 14.58 1.64
C LYS A 18 8.98 14.31 2.91
N GLU A 19 8.65 13.26 3.65
CA GLU A 19 9.34 12.89 4.90
C GLU A 19 10.69 12.21 4.65
N THR A 20 10.75 11.30 3.65
CA THR A 20 11.90 10.42 3.46
C THR A 20 12.81 10.79 2.30
N GLY A 21 12.37 11.74 1.46
CA GLY A 21 13.10 12.11 0.25
C GLY A 21 12.75 11.22 -0.94
N GLY A 22 13.18 11.64 -2.11
CA GLY A 22 12.90 10.97 -3.36
C GLY A 22 12.05 11.84 -4.29
N LEU A 23 11.63 11.26 -5.41
CA LEU A 23 10.81 11.94 -6.41
C LEU A 23 9.35 11.58 -6.26
N ASP A 24 8.48 12.58 -6.14
CA ASP A 24 7.04 12.39 -6.13
C ASP A 24 6.53 12.19 -7.57
N GLY A 25 5.39 11.55 -7.70
CA GLY A 25 4.71 11.39 -8.97
C GLY A 25 4.32 9.96 -9.28
N ILE A 26 3.30 9.82 -10.11
CA ILE A 26 2.80 8.53 -10.61
C ILE A 26 3.52 8.23 -11.91
N ARG A 27 4.14 7.04 -12.01
CA ARG A 27 4.78 6.56 -13.23
C ARG A 27 3.76 5.95 -14.19
N ASP A 28 2.80 5.20 -13.65
CA ASP A 28 1.80 4.48 -14.47
C ASP A 28 0.51 4.32 -13.67
N GLU A 29 -0.53 5.05 -14.08
CA GLU A 29 -1.82 5.04 -13.41
C GLU A 29 -2.54 3.69 -13.53
N ASN A 30 -2.39 2.99 -14.64
CA ASN A 30 -3.01 1.69 -14.85
C ASN A 30 -2.40 0.64 -13.93
N LEU A 31 -1.09 0.68 -13.75
CA LEU A 31 -0.40 -0.21 -12.82
C LEU A 31 -0.75 0.10 -11.36
N LEU A 32 -0.99 1.37 -11.04
CA LEU A 32 -1.47 1.76 -9.71
C LEU A 32 -2.88 1.22 -9.46
N ASP A 33 -3.79 1.41 -10.39
CA ASP A 33 -5.15 0.89 -10.31
C ASP A 33 -5.15 -0.63 -10.13
N SER A 34 -4.38 -1.34 -10.93
CA SER A 34 -4.22 -2.79 -10.84
C SER A 34 -3.71 -3.22 -9.46
N ALA A 35 -2.72 -2.53 -8.92
CA ALA A 35 -2.15 -2.86 -7.61
C ALA A 35 -3.15 -2.66 -6.48
N VAL A 36 -3.92 -1.57 -6.51
CA VAL A 36 -4.88 -1.23 -5.46
C VAL A 36 -6.07 -2.18 -5.48
N ASN A 37 -6.45 -2.69 -6.64
CA ASN A 37 -7.58 -3.61 -6.79
C ASN A 37 -7.19 -5.10 -6.62
N ALA A 38 -5.93 -5.44 -6.77
CA ALA A 38 -5.47 -6.83 -6.71
C ALA A 38 -5.88 -7.58 -5.42
N PRO A 39 -5.85 -6.97 -4.21
CA PRO A 39 -6.26 -7.67 -2.99
C PRO A 39 -7.73 -8.10 -2.98
N PHE A 40 -8.56 -7.50 -3.81
CA PHE A 40 -10.02 -7.69 -3.78
C PHE A 40 -10.53 -8.51 -4.95
N GLN A 41 -9.64 -9.24 -5.61
CA GLN A 41 -10.01 -10.16 -6.68
C GLN A 41 -10.95 -11.24 -6.16
N THR A 42 -11.94 -11.59 -6.98
CA THR A 42 -12.88 -12.66 -6.65
C THR A 42 -12.80 -13.77 -7.69
N PHE A 43 -13.14 -14.99 -7.24
CA PHE A 43 -13.27 -16.15 -8.10
C PHE A 43 -14.47 -16.96 -7.59
N GLY A 44 -15.42 -17.24 -8.46
CA GLY A 44 -16.63 -17.98 -8.08
C GLY A 44 -17.45 -17.29 -6.98
N GLY A 45 -17.43 -15.95 -6.95
CA GLY A 45 -18.16 -15.16 -5.95
C GLY A 45 -17.45 -14.99 -4.61
N GLU A 46 -16.25 -15.54 -4.47
CA GLU A 46 -15.48 -15.44 -3.23
C GLU A 46 -14.15 -14.72 -3.46
N TYR A 47 -13.65 -14.03 -2.42
CA TYR A 47 -12.34 -13.41 -2.48
C TYR A 47 -11.23 -14.46 -2.62
N VAL A 48 -10.29 -14.20 -3.50
CA VAL A 48 -9.05 -15.03 -3.64
C VAL A 48 -8.21 -14.90 -2.37
N TYR A 49 -8.07 -13.67 -1.85
CA TYR A 49 -7.37 -13.39 -0.59
C TYR A 49 -8.42 -13.23 0.50
N LYS A 50 -8.61 -14.26 1.33
CA LYS A 50 -9.76 -14.37 2.23
C LYS A 50 -9.63 -13.60 3.53
N THR A 51 -8.40 -13.43 4.04
CA THR A 51 -8.15 -12.75 5.30
C THR A 51 -7.71 -11.31 5.08
N LEU A 52 -7.83 -10.47 6.13
CA LEU A 52 -7.31 -9.11 6.09
C LEU A 52 -5.80 -9.10 5.88
N GLU A 53 -5.08 -10.02 6.53
CA GLU A 53 -3.63 -10.16 6.42
C GLU A 53 -3.22 -10.54 5.00
N ALA A 54 -3.94 -11.46 4.36
CA ALA A 54 -3.67 -11.88 2.98
C ALA A 54 -3.93 -10.73 2.00
N LYS A 55 -5.01 -9.97 2.22
CA LYS A 55 -5.32 -8.77 1.41
C LYS A 55 -4.24 -7.69 1.58
N ALA A 56 -3.82 -7.45 2.81
CA ALA A 56 -2.76 -6.48 3.11
C ALA A 56 -1.45 -6.86 2.43
N ALA A 57 -1.06 -8.13 2.55
CA ALA A 57 0.16 -8.64 1.91
C ALA A 57 0.11 -8.49 0.39
N ARG A 58 -1.04 -8.78 -0.22
CA ARG A 58 -1.21 -8.62 -1.67
C ARG A 58 -1.13 -7.16 -2.10
N LEU A 59 -1.71 -6.25 -1.30
CA LEU A 59 -1.64 -4.81 -1.58
C LEU A 59 -0.18 -4.34 -1.60
N GLY A 60 0.57 -4.67 -0.55
CA GLY A 60 1.98 -4.30 -0.45
C GLY A 60 2.81 -4.90 -1.59
N TYR A 61 2.64 -6.19 -1.84
CA TYR A 61 3.33 -6.89 -2.91
C TYR A 61 3.05 -6.27 -4.28
N SER A 62 1.79 -5.95 -4.58
CA SER A 62 1.39 -5.41 -5.88
C SER A 62 1.96 -4.00 -6.10
N LEU A 63 1.98 -3.17 -5.06
CA LEU A 63 2.57 -1.83 -5.15
C LEU A 63 4.08 -1.89 -5.40
N VAL A 64 4.77 -2.84 -4.77
CA VAL A 64 6.20 -3.03 -5.00
C VAL A 64 6.47 -3.58 -6.40
N LYS A 65 5.73 -4.63 -6.78
CA LYS A 65 5.94 -5.33 -8.07
C LYS A 65 5.59 -4.47 -9.27
N ASN A 66 4.44 -3.80 -9.24
CA ASN A 66 3.97 -3.00 -10.37
C ASN A 66 4.75 -1.70 -10.55
N HIS A 67 5.41 -1.23 -9.51
CA HIS A 67 6.22 -0.02 -9.56
C HIS A 67 5.46 1.18 -10.12
N PRO A 68 4.25 1.50 -9.57
CA PRO A 68 3.37 2.50 -10.16
C PRO A 68 3.81 3.94 -9.95
N PHE A 69 4.65 4.21 -8.94
CA PHE A 69 5.18 5.53 -8.67
C PHE A 69 6.57 5.69 -9.27
N VAL A 70 7.00 6.94 -9.43
CA VAL A 70 8.34 7.25 -9.93
C VAL A 70 9.40 6.74 -8.95
N ASP A 71 9.14 6.88 -7.65
CA ASP A 71 10.09 6.51 -6.59
C ASP A 71 9.31 6.07 -5.34
N GLY A 72 9.97 5.38 -4.43
CA GLY A 72 9.39 5.03 -3.13
C GLY A 72 8.37 3.91 -3.15
N ASN A 73 8.36 3.04 -4.17
CA ASN A 73 7.36 1.97 -4.29
C ASN A 73 7.44 0.95 -3.15
N LYS A 74 8.64 0.58 -2.72
CA LYS A 74 8.81 -0.33 -1.59
C LYS A 74 8.28 0.29 -0.30
N ARG A 75 8.57 1.58 -0.09
CA ARG A 75 8.13 2.31 1.09
C ARG A 75 6.61 2.44 1.13
N ILE A 76 5.99 2.86 0.02
CA ILE A 76 4.52 2.98 -0.02
C ILE A 76 3.83 1.61 0.08
N GLY A 77 4.41 0.56 -0.51
CA GLY A 77 3.87 -0.79 -0.39
C GLY A 77 3.80 -1.25 1.05
N MET A 78 4.87 -1.05 1.82
CA MET A 78 4.91 -1.40 3.23
C MET A 78 3.93 -0.56 4.06
N LEU A 79 3.92 0.76 3.84
CA LEU A 79 3.03 1.67 4.57
C LEU A 79 1.56 1.36 4.28
N ALA A 80 1.20 1.17 3.02
CA ALA A 80 -0.18 0.87 2.63
C ALA A 80 -0.68 -0.43 3.26
N MET A 81 0.17 -1.47 3.29
CA MET A 81 -0.15 -2.73 3.94
C MET A 81 -0.50 -2.53 5.41
N LEU A 82 0.31 -1.77 6.13
CA LEU A 82 0.13 -1.56 7.56
C LEU A 82 -1.06 -0.66 7.86
N VAL A 83 -1.26 0.41 7.08
CA VAL A 83 -2.42 1.29 7.22
C VAL A 83 -3.71 0.55 6.91
N PHE A 84 -3.72 -0.32 5.89
CA PHE A 84 -4.88 -1.16 5.57
C PHE A 84 -5.28 -2.04 6.77
N LEU A 85 -4.32 -2.67 7.41
CA LEU A 85 -4.57 -3.49 8.61
C LEU A 85 -5.11 -2.63 9.75
N GLU A 86 -4.50 -1.47 9.99
CA GLU A 86 -4.89 -0.58 11.08
C GLU A 86 -6.31 -0.05 10.92
N ILE A 87 -6.71 0.39 9.73
CA ILE A 87 -8.09 0.89 9.50
C ILE A 87 -9.14 -0.22 9.61
N ASN A 88 -8.72 -1.48 9.54
CA ASN A 88 -9.61 -2.64 9.72
C ASN A 88 -9.53 -3.23 11.13
N GLY A 89 -8.98 -2.49 12.09
CA GLY A 89 -9.02 -2.81 13.50
C GLY A 89 -7.91 -3.74 14.01
N ILE A 90 -6.89 -3.98 13.20
CA ILE A 90 -5.75 -4.79 13.64
C ILE A 90 -4.72 -3.85 14.26
N GLU A 91 -4.37 -4.09 15.55
CA GLU A 91 -3.37 -3.30 16.24
C GLU A 91 -1.98 -3.60 15.71
N LEU A 92 -1.21 -2.53 15.51
CA LEU A 92 0.18 -2.64 15.09
C LEU A 92 1.09 -2.44 16.31
N THR A 93 2.19 -3.20 16.34
CA THR A 93 3.16 -3.13 17.43
C THR A 93 4.17 -2.01 17.27
N CYS A 94 4.19 -1.34 16.11
CA CYS A 94 5.09 -0.22 15.83
C CYS A 94 4.28 0.94 15.24
N SER A 95 4.78 2.17 15.43
CA SER A 95 4.17 3.37 14.88
C SER A 95 4.51 3.53 13.39
N GLU A 96 3.74 4.35 12.68
CA GLU A 96 4.04 4.71 11.30
C GLU A 96 5.43 5.35 11.17
N GLN A 97 5.84 6.15 12.17
CA GLN A 97 7.14 6.78 12.19
C GLN A 97 8.28 5.76 12.27
N ASP A 98 8.13 4.73 13.10
CA ASP A 98 9.11 3.64 13.19
C ASP A 98 9.25 2.90 11.87
N ILE A 99 8.13 2.69 11.17
CA ILE A 99 8.12 2.04 9.86
C ILE A 99 8.86 2.90 8.84
N ILE A 100 8.59 4.20 8.81
CA ILE A 100 9.24 5.14 7.90
C ILE A 100 10.75 5.15 8.15
N GLU A 101 11.18 5.25 9.39
CA GLU A 101 12.60 5.24 9.76
C GLU A 101 13.31 3.97 9.30
N ASN A 102 12.68 2.82 9.47
CA ASN A 102 13.24 1.54 9.02
C ASN A 102 13.33 1.43 7.50
N LEU A 103 12.44 2.09 6.78
CA LEU A 103 12.44 2.08 5.30
C LEU A 103 13.48 3.00 4.68
N ILE A 104 13.95 4.00 5.42
CA ILE A 104 15.00 4.92 4.95
C ILE A 104 16.38 4.23 5.01
N GLY A 105 16.59 3.45 6.02
CA GLY A 105 17.83 2.71 6.23
C GLY A 105 17.92 1.48 5.32
#